data_87d5c3a41c44833b6785246f250805d6
#
_entry.id   87d5c3a41c44833b6785246f250805d6
#
_cell.length_a   1.000
_cell.length_b   1.000
_cell.length_c   1.000
_cell.angle_alpha   90.00
_cell.angle_beta   90.00
_cell.angle_gamma   90.00
#
_symmetry.space_group_name_H-M   'P 1'
#
loop_
_entity.id
_entity.type
_entity.pdbx_description
1 polymer ?
#
loop_
_entity_poly.entity_id
_entity_poly.type
_entity_poly.pdbx_seq_one_letter_code
_entity_poly.pdbx_strand_id
1 'polypeptide(L)'
;MIIYLDFDGTVVEHQYPAIGAENPHAFRVIRALQVKGHHIILNTYRADINDGSLAEALDYLNSPTNGLLPITEHTARKIHPGPFDLTESLRFEKLYIDDIAEEIPLIPNRMIANGFMVDWATVEHALIQADIL
;
A
#
# COMPACT_ATOMS: atom_id res chain seq x y z
N MET A 1 0.45 14.84 1.77
CA MET A 1 0.35 14.46 0.33
C MET A 1 -0.67 13.36 0.13
N ILE A 2 -1.01 13.08 -1.12
CA ILE A 2 -1.86 11.95 -1.48
C ILE A 2 -0.99 10.71 -1.64
N ILE A 3 -1.38 9.61 -1.01
CA ILE A 3 -0.69 8.32 -1.12
C ILE A 3 -1.62 7.31 -1.78
N TYR A 4 -1.22 6.85 -2.96
CA TYR A 4 -1.89 5.78 -3.69
C TYR A 4 -1.33 4.45 -3.22
N LEU A 5 -2.13 3.69 -2.48
CA LEU A 5 -1.72 2.48 -1.79
C LEU A 5 -2.28 1.25 -2.50
N ASP A 6 -1.40 0.38 -2.98
CA ASP A 6 -1.79 -0.93 -3.48
C ASP A 6 -2.16 -1.87 -2.34
N PHE A 7 -2.89 -2.94 -2.63
CA PHE A 7 -3.36 -3.88 -1.62
C PHE A 7 -2.59 -5.20 -1.63
N ASP A 8 -2.83 -6.04 -2.64
CA ASP A 8 -2.20 -7.38 -2.73
C ASP A 8 -0.70 -7.27 -3.02
N GLY A 9 0.13 -7.88 -2.18
CA GLY A 9 1.59 -7.76 -2.27
C GLY A 9 2.15 -6.48 -1.66
N THR A 10 1.32 -5.63 -1.11
CA THR A 10 1.70 -4.36 -0.47
C THR A 10 1.21 -4.30 0.98
N VAL A 11 -0.08 -4.22 1.21
CA VAL A 11 -0.65 -4.22 2.58
C VAL A 11 -0.70 -5.62 3.15
N VAL A 12 -1.05 -6.60 2.32
CA VAL A 12 -1.15 -8.02 2.67
C VAL A 12 -0.29 -8.85 1.74
N GLU A 13 0.06 -10.07 2.17
CA GLU A 13 0.67 -11.05 1.29
C GLU A 13 -0.22 -11.29 0.08
N HIS A 14 0.39 -11.48 -1.10
CA HIS A 14 -0.38 -11.71 -2.32
C HIS A 14 -1.04 -13.08 -2.29
N GLN A 15 -2.35 -13.13 -2.17
CA GLN A 15 -3.15 -14.36 -2.12
C GLN A 15 -4.50 -14.18 -2.83
N TYR A 16 -4.58 -13.22 -3.75
CA TYR A 16 -5.80 -12.94 -4.50
C TYR A 16 -6.41 -14.23 -5.10
N PRO A 17 -7.75 -14.46 -5.05
CA PRO A 17 -8.79 -13.51 -4.61
C PRO A 17 -8.98 -13.44 -3.10
N ALA A 18 -8.40 -14.35 -2.32
CA ALA A 18 -8.42 -14.28 -0.87
C ALA A 18 -7.61 -13.07 -0.37
N ILE A 19 -7.79 -12.72 0.89
CA ILE A 19 -7.00 -11.70 1.56
C ILE A 19 -5.88 -12.42 2.32
N GLY A 20 -4.63 -12.14 1.96
CA GLY A 20 -3.47 -12.67 2.64
C GLY A 20 -3.27 -12.09 4.03
N ALA A 21 -2.32 -12.65 4.77
CA ALA A 21 -1.92 -12.12 6.07
C ALA A 21 -1.35 -10.70 5.91
N GLU A 22 -1.43 -9.90 6.97
CA GLU A 22 -0.80 -8.59 7.01
C GLU A 22 0.68 -8.69 6.64
N ASN A 23 1.12 -7.87 5.70
CA ASN A 23 2.54 -7.69 5.42
C ASN A 23 3.18 -7.02 6.65
N PRO A 24 4.30 -7.55 7.18
CA PRO A 24 4.88 -7.02 8.41
C PRO A 24 5.04 -5.50 8.41
N HIS A 25 4.58 -4.87 9.49
CA HIS A 25 4.63 -3.42 9.74
C HIS A 25 3.67 -2.57 8.88
N ALA A 26 2.91 -3.16 7.95
CA ALA A 26 2.06 -2.40 7.03
C ALA A 26 1.09 -1.48 7.75
N PHE A 27 0.25 -2.02 8.64
CA PHE A 27 -0.77 -1.21 9.31
C PHE A 27 -0.16 -0.13 10.20
N ARG A 28 0.93 -0.44 10.88
CA ARG A 28 1.62 0.54 11.73
C ARG A 28 2.11 1.74 10.93
N VAL A 29 2.74 1.49 9.79
CA VAL A 29 3.27 2.57 8.94
C VAL A 29 2.16 3.35 8.26
N ILE A 30 1.13 2.66 7.74
CA ILE A 30 -0.03 3.32 7.14
C ILE A 30 -0.72 4.22 8.17
N ARG A 31 -0.94 3.73 9.37
CA ARG A 31 -1.54 4.53 10.45
C ARG A 31 -0.70 5.77 10.77
N ALA A 32 0.62 5.62 10.84
CA ALA A 32 1.52 6.74 11.09
C ALA A 32 1.42 7.81 9.98
N LEU A 33 1.31 7.37 8.72
CA LEU A 33 1.10 8.29 7.60
C LEU A 33 -0.23 9.03 7.71
N GLN A 34 -1.29 8.35 8.10
CA GLN A 34 -2.61 8.97 8.30
C GLN A 34 -2.58 10.01 9.42
N VAL A 35 -1.94 9.69 10.54
CA VAL A 35 -1.80 10.60 11.68
C VAL A 35 -0.99 11.83 11.30
N LYS A 36 0.00 11.69 10.43
CA LYS A 36 0.80 12.79 9.91
C LYS A 36 0.02 13.70 8.96
N GLY A 37 -1.19 13.31 8.56
CA GLY A 37 -2.07 14.11 7.72
C GLY A 37 -2.06 13.73 6.24
N HIS A 38 -1.38 12.65 5.87
CA HIS A 38 -1.41 12.18 4.49
C HIS A 38 -2.74 11.49 4.18
N HIS A 39 -3.22 11.67 2.96
CA HIS A 39 -4.47 11.12 2.49
C HIS A 39 -4.23 9.82 1.72
N ILE A 40 -4.83 8.72 2.17
CA ILE A 40 -4.67 7.40 1.57
C ILE A 40 -5.81 7.12 0.61
N ILE A 41 -5.47 6.76 -0.62
CA ILE A 41 -6.42 6.27 -1.63
C ILE A 41 -6.00 4.85 -1.99
N LEU A 42 -6.92 3.90 -1.88
CA LEU A 42 -6.65 2.52 -2.28
C LEU A 42 -6.57 2.43 -3.81
N ASN A 43 -5.41 2.00 -4.33
CA ASN A 43 -5.13 1.90 -5.76
C ASN A 43 -4.88 0.45 -6.10
N THR A 44 -5.91 -0.27 -6.58
CA THR A 44 -5.89 -1.72 -6.67
C THR A 44 -6.55 -2.26 -7.92
N TYR A 45 -6.05 -3.39 -8.44
CA TYR A 45 -6.72 -4.15 -9.49
C TYR A 45 -8.11 -4.64 -9.07
N ARG A 46 -8.36 -4.81 -7.78
CA ARG A 46 -9.68 -5.22 -7.29
C ARG A 46 -10.78 -4.23 -7.68
N ALA A 47 -10.42 -2.97 -7.90
CA ALA A 47 -11.34 -1.96 -8.38
C ALA A 47 -11.73 -2.14 -9.85
N ASP A 48 -10.91 -2.84 -10.65
CA ASP A 48 -11.17 -3.14 -12.05
C ASP A 48 -11.98 -4.44 -12.24
N ILE A 49 -11.99 -5.30 -11.23
CA ILE A 49 -12.60 -6.61 -11.31
C ILE A 49 -13.95 -6.57 -10.57
N ASN A 50 -15.03 -6.81 -11.31
CA ASN A 50 -16.38 -6.75 -10.72
C ASN A 50 -16.74 -8.10 -10.10
N ASP A 51 -16.04 -8.51 -9.05
CA ASP A 51 -16.21 -9.80 -8.37
C ASP A 51 -16.47 -9.69 -6.87
N GLY A 52 -16.64 -8.46 -6.35
CA GLY A 52 -16.82 -8.21 -4.92
C GLY A 52 -15.53 -8.09 -4.13
N SER A 53 -14.36 -8.35 -4.73
CA SER A 53 -13.09 -8.37 -4.01
C SER A 53 -12.63 -6.99 -3.54
N LEU A 54 -13.08 -5.91 -4.19
CA LEU A 54 -12.81 -4.55 -3.72
C LEU A 54 -13.50 -4.28 -2.38
N ALA A 55 -14.79 -4.64 -2.28
CA ALA A 55 -15.54 -4.45 -1.03
C ALA A 55 -14.91 -5.26 0.11
N GLU A 56 -14.47 -6.48 -0.16
CA GLU A 56 -13.77 -7.31 0.82
C GLU A 56 -12.47 -6.65 1.31
N ALA A 57 -11.69 -6.09 0.40
CA ALA A 57 -10.45 -5.40 0.75
C ALA A 57 -10.72 -4.15 1.61
N LEU A 58 -11.72 -3.34 1.24
CA LEU A 58 -12.08 -2.15 2.00
C LEU A 58 -12.62 -2.51 3.39
N ASP A 59 -13.46 -3.54 3.49
CA ASP A 59 -13.98 -4.02 4.76
C ASP A 59 -12.84 -4.51 5.67
N TYR A 60 -11.89 -5.23 5.10
CA TYR A 60 -10.73 -5.69 5.84
C TYR A 60 -9.87 -4.53 6.35
N LEU A 61 -9.53 -3.57 5.48
CA LEU A 61 -8.74 -2.40 5.86
C LEU A 61 -9.41 -1.59 6.96
N ASN A 62 -10.72 -1.43 6.88
CA ASN A 62 -11.49 -0.61 7.82
C ASN A 62 -11.98 -1.38 9.05
N SER A 63 -11.57 -2.64 9.21
CA SER A 63 -11.86 -3.38 10.42
C SER A 63 -11.26 -2.67 11.63
N PRO A 64 -12.04 -2.48 12.73
CA PRO A 64 -11.53 -1.80 13.93
C PRO A 64 -10.26 -2.43 14.52
N THR A 65 -10.07 -3.74 14.31
CA THR A 65 -8.90 -4.46 14.83
C THR A 65 -7.59 -4.05 14.15
N ASN A 66 -7.66 -3.46 12.97
CA ASN A 66 -6.47 -3.05 12.21
C ASN A 66 -5.94 -1.67 12.61
N GLY A 67 -6.74 -0.88 13.33
CA GLY A 67 -6.29 0.38 13.90
C GLY A 67 -6.09 1.52 12.92
N LEU A 68 -6.55 1.38 11.68
CA LEU A 68 -6.44 2.45 10.68
C LEU A 68 -7.58 3.47 10.83
N LEU A 69 -7.31 4.72 10.44
CA LEU A 69 -8.36 5.67 10.14
C LEU A 69 -9.10 5.20 8.88
N PRO A 70 -10.40 5.56 8.73
CA PRO A 70 -11.17 5.08 7.58
C PRO A 70 -10.52 5.39 6.24
N ILE A 71 -10.44 4.37 5.38
CA ILE A 71 -10.01 4.47 3.99
C ILE A 71 -11.25 4.22 3.15
N THR A 72 -11.77 5.27 2.52
CA THR A 72 -13.05 5.22 1.78
C THR A 72 -12.90 5.48 0.29
N GLU A 73 -11.76 6.03 -0.13
CA GLU A 73 -11.50 6.31 -1.53
C GLU A 73 -10.67 5.23 -2.17
N HIS A 74 -11.01 4.92 -3.41
CA HIS A 74 -10.31 3.92 -4.19
C HIS A 74 -10.24 4.33 -5.66
N THR A 75 -9.28 3.76 -6.37
CA THR A 75 -9.13 3.91 -7.80
C THR A 75 -8.57 2.63 -8.41
N ALA A 76 -8.78 2.45 -9.70
CA ALA A 76 -8.20 1.37 -10.46
C ALA A 76 -6.67 1.50 -10.48
N ARG A 77 -5.96 0.39 -10.25
CA ARG A 77 -4.51 0.39 -10.23
C ARG A 77 -3.96 0.76 -11.60
N LYS A 78 -3.06 1.72 -11.65
CA LYS A 78 -2.32 2.04 -12.86
C LYS A 78 -1.37 0.90 -13.21
N ILE A 79 -1.21 0.64 -14.50
CA ILE A 79 -0.30 -0.41 -14.98
C ILE A 79 1.13 -0.12 -14.55
N HIS A 80 1.52 1.14 -14.60
CA HIS A 80 2.83 1.59 -14.17
C HIS A 80 2.68 2.74 -13.18
N PRO A 81 2.80 2.47 -11.87
CA PRO A 81 2.65 3.50 -10.85
C PRO A 81 3.81 4.51 -10.85
N GLY A 82 4.85 4.27 -11.65
CA GLY A 82 6.08 5.04 -11.60
C GLY A 82 7.05 4.51 -10.55
N PRO A 83 8.28 5.07 -10.50
CA PRO A 83 9.27 4.64 -9.54
C PRO A 83 8.93 5.11 -8.11
N PHE A 84 9.42 4.38 -7.13
CA PHE A 84 9.43 4.81 -5.74
C PHE A 84 10.55 5.85 -5.58
N ASP A 85 10.19 7.11 -5.83
CA ASP A 85 11.11 8.25 -5.81
C ASP A 85 10.53 9.33 -4.91
N LEU A 86 11.10 9.48 -3.71
CA LEU A 86 10.57 10.39 -2.70
C LEU A 86 10.82 11.86 -3.04
N THR A 87 11.88 12.16 -3.80
CA THR A 87 12.14 13.51 -4.29
C THR A 87 11.02 13.97 -5.22
N GLU A 88 10.68 13.15 -6.21
CA GLU A 88 9.57 13.43 -7.12
C GLU A 88 8.23 13.43 -6.39
N SER A 89 8.05 12.53 -5.42
CA SER A 89 6.82 12.47 -4.62
C SER A 89 6.58 13.76 -3.84
N LEU A 90 7.62 14.31 -3.24
CA LEU A 90 7.54 15.59 -2.54
C LEU A 90 7.25 16.75 -3.49
N ARG A 91 7.86 16.72 -4.68
CA ARG A 91 7.67 17.76 -5.70
C ARG A 91 6.23 17.82 -6.19
N PHE A 92 5.60 16.65 -6.42
CA PHE A 92 4.24 16.55 -6.96
C PHE A 92 3.17 16.27 -5.91
N GLU A 93 3.56 16.15 -4.65
CA GLU A 93 2.68 15.91 -3.50
C GLU A 93 1.84 14.64 -3.65
N LYS A 94 2.41 13.60 -4.30
CA LYS A 94 1.77 12.28 -4.41
C LYS A 94 2.82 11.18 -4.42
N LEU A 95 2.47 10.07 -3.78
CA LEU A 95 3.34 8.91 -3.64
C LEU A 95 2.56 7.64 -3.99
N TYR A 96 3.16 6.76 -4.78
CA TYR A 96 2.65 5.41 -5.01
C TYR A 96 3.43 4.42 -4.16
N ILE A 97 2.74 3.70 -3.29
CA ILE A 97 3.31 2.57 -2.56
C ILE A 97 2.70 1.31 -3.14
N ASP A 98 3.49 0.57 -3.91
CA ASP A 98 3.03 -0.51 -4.77
C ASP A 98 4.19 -1.48 -5.02
N ASP A 99 3.92 -2.78 -4.92
CA ASP A 99 4.94 -3.82 -5.08
C ASP A 99 5.56 -3.87 -6.48
N ILE A 100 4.91 -3.27 -7.48
CA ILE A 100 5.47 -3.18 -8.83
C ILE A 100 6.13 -1.82 -9.13
N ALA A 101 6.16 -0.89 -8.18
CA ALA A 101 6.87 0.36 -8.38
C ALA A 101 8.37 0.10 -8.50
N GLU A 102 9.02 0.71 -9.49
CA GLU A 102 10.47 0.57 -9.65
C GLU A 102 11.18 1.09 -8.38
N GLU A 103 12.22 0.37 -7.97
CA GLU A 103 13.08 0.73 -6.84
C GLU A 103 12.39 0.71 -5.47
N ILE A 104 11.15 0.28 -5.37
CA ILE A 104 10.55 0.10 -4.04
C ILE A 104 11.25 -1.06 -3.31
N PRO A 105 11.59 -0.90 -2.03
CA PRO A 105 12.17 -2.00 -1.26
C PRO A 105 11.20 -3.17 -1.15
N LEU A 106 11.71 -4.39 -1.39
CA LEU A 106 10.90 -5.61 -1.41
C LEU A 106 11.52 -6.68 -0.50
N ILE A 107 10.63 -7.53 0.03
CA ILE A 107 11.00 -8.77 0.75
C ILE A 107 10.27 -9.94 0.10
N PRO A 108 10.74 -11.19 0.31
CA PRO A 108 10.05 -12.36 -0.24
C PRO A 108 8.61 -12.49 0.26
N ASN A 109 7.70 -12.82 -0.64
CA ASN A 109 6.32 -13.20 -0.31
C ASN A 109 6.28 -14.70 -0.03
N ARG A 110 5.90 -15.09 1.20
CA ARG A 110 5.92 -16.48 1.64
C ARG A 110 4.88 -17.35 0.92
N MET A 111 3.84 -16.72 0.36
CA MET A 111 2.73 -17.44 -0.27
C MET A 111 2.98 -17.76 -1.74
N ILE A 112 3.94 -17.12 -2.37
CA ILE A 112 4.25 -17.28 -3.80
C ILE A 112 5.75 -17.52 -3.95
N ALA A 113 6.12 -18.67 -4.52
CA ALA A 113 7.52 -18.98 -4.81
C ALA A 113 8.08 -17.89 -5.76
N ASN A 114 9.25 -17.34 -5.41
CA ASN A 114 9.91 -16.25 -6.15
C ASN A 114 9.08 -14.95 -6.25
N GLY A 115 8.03 -14.81 -5.45
CA GLY A 115 7.27 -13.58 -5.34
C GLY A 115 7.85 -12.63 -4.29
N PHE A 116 7.51 -11.36 -4.42
CA PHE A 116 7.97 -10.31 -3.51
C PHE A 116 6.80 -9.45 -3.05
N MET A 117 6.98 -8.82 -1.91
CA MET A 117 6.03 -7.85 -1.35
C MET A 117 6.79 -6.67 -0.77
N VAL A 118 6.10 -5.56 -0.54
CA VAL A 118 6.74 -4.32 -0.05
C VAL A 118 7.41 -4.54 1.31
N ASP A 119 8.64 -4.07 1.42
CA ASP A 119 9.39 -4.04 2.68
C ASP A 119 9.05 -2.76 3.45
N TRP A 120 8.03 -2.82 4.30
CA TRP A 120 7.54 -1.67 5.04
C TRP A 120 8.55 -1.10 6.03
N ALA A 121 9.41 -1.93 6.61
CA ALA A 121 10.43 -1.43 7.53
C ALA A 121 11.41 -0.51 6.82
N THR A 122 11.85 -0.90 5.62
CA THR A 122 12.76 -0.08 4.81
C THR A 122 12.05 1.13 4.22
N VAL A 123 10.81 0.97 3.77
CA VAL A 123 9.98 2.09 3.30
C VAL A 123 9.79 3.12 4.40
N GLU A 124 9.46 2.70 5.61
CA GLU A 124 9.32 3.60 6.76
C GLU A 124 10.58 4.42 6.98
N HIS A 125 11.74 3.76 6.99
CA HIS A 125 13.02 4.44 7.19
C HIS A 125 13.25 5.52 6.12
N ALA A 126 12.99 5.21 4.86
CA ALA A 126 13.11 6.16 3.76
C ALA A 126 12.15 7.35 3.93
N LEU A 127 10.91 7.08 4.34
CA LEU A 127 9.90 8.12 4.56
C LEU A 127 10.29 9.06 5.70
N ILE A 128 10.86 8.53 6.77
CA ILE A 128 11.37 9.32 7.89
C ILE A 128 12.53 10.20 7.44
N GLN A 129 13.47 9.66 6.70
CA GLN A 129 14.61 10.43 6.20
C GLN A 129 14.22 11.54 5.22
N ALA A 130 13.14 11.37 4.50
CA ALA A 130 12.59 12.37 3.58
C ALA A 130 11.64 13.36 4.25
N ASP A 131 11.45 13.29 5.56
CA ASP A 131 10.50 14.12 6.32
C ASP A 131 9.03 13.95 5.88
N ILE A 132 8.69 12.83 5.29
CA ILE A 132 7.31 12.48 4.96
C ILE A 132 6.64 11.85 6.18
N LEU A 133 7.40 11.12 6.96
CA LEU A 133 6.99 10.46 8.20
C LEU A 133 8.01 10.73 9.34
#